data_f51b5a3911db476819fcd3c5987b762c
#
_entry.id   f51b5a3911db476819fcd3c5987b762c
#
_cell.length_a   1.000
_cell.length_b   1.000
_cell.length_c   1.000
_cell.angle_alpha   90.00
_cell.angle_beta   90.00
_cell.angle_gamma   90.00
#
_symmetry.space_group_name_H-M   'P 1'
#
loop_
_entity.id
_entity.type
_entity.pdbx_description
1 polymer ?
#
loop_
_entity_poly.entity_id
_entity_poly.type
_entity_poly.pdbx_seq_one_letter_code
_entity_poly.pdbx_strand_id
1 'polypeptide(L)'
;MKKYILQFKFKNLLHLFLIACNSAFLVGASVTLAFMTNQLVAGNFKRFLIWLGIEILLYLLYLVFTYIITIHQAKLIQEMSLKIRSDYIKNITNSSFHTFQSKTIGDHLSILNNDIQIIENSGFSNLYSLFSTLFTTLFSIIALLSYDIRIVVLTILLTICLTYLPKPFATKMQHFMSLFSTANEELISGLNDQLSGYKTLYYSNKKPTLLIQNTKIIRNYITQKVNFTQNSTRIETIMSAFSIMAQMSILFLTGLLITLGQVSIGSISSVGQISGNIFNSLTTLNQLQVSIHSVKPLFLKFEVSSKHTEKRTVNNIENIDISDLEYNFGNKTVFSKLNLNLVKNKKYAIIGESGSGKSTLINIILGNLQNYTGHVKYNNLELKEIDENSIVSQVAYISNSTHIYNDTLENNLTLWSQDITQNEIKKALKNVNLLDLQGRLKEKVSNDLLSEGQKQRIGIARALLKGSKIIIMDEATANLDKTNADFIENNLLKNPDITYITVTHHLSSEREKYFDQIIKLA
;
A
#
# COMPACT_ATOMS: atom_id res chain seq x y z
N MET A 1 -11.37 -1.94 7.27
CA MET A 1 -12.44 -2.37 6.38
C MET A 1 -13.81 -1.79 6.78
N LYS A 2 -14.34 -2.04 7.99
CA LYS A 2 -15.65 -1.53 8.45
C LYS A 2 -15.83 -0.02 8.26
N LYS A 3 -14.81 0.81 8.57
CA LYS A 3 -14.81 2.27 8.37
C LYS A 3 -15.22 2.66 6.94
N TYR A 4 -14.60 2.04 5.94
CA TYR A 4 -14.83 2.37 4.52
C TYR A 4 -16.19 1.86 4.02
N ILE A 5 -16.63 0.69 4.45
CA ILE A 5 -17.97 0.17 4.13
C ILE A 5 -19.06 1.11 4.67
N LEU A 6 -18.93 1.57 5.91
CA LEU A 6 -19.89 2.48 6.53
C LEU A 6 -19.90 3.86 5.87
N GLN A 7 -18.77 4.33 5.35
CA GLN A 7 -18.70 5.60 4.63
C GLN A 7 -19.52 5.58 3.33
N PHE A 8 -19.61 4.42 2.69
CA PHE A 8 -20.39 4.20 1.46
C PHE A 8 -21.66 3.38 1.72
N LYS A 9 -22.30 3.53 2.92
CA LYS A 9 -23.39 2.68 3.40
C LYS A 9 -24.56 2.52 2.41
N PHE A 10 -25.01 3.58 1.76
CA PHE A 10 -26.14 3.51 0.82
C PHE A 10 -25.81 2.71 -0.44
N LYS A 11 -24.60 2.89 -1.00
CA LYS A 11 -24.15 2.12 -2.17
C LYS A 11 -23.93 0.64 -1.82
N ASN A 12 -23.40 0.36 -0.62
CA ASN A 12 -23.25 -1.00 -0.11
C ASN A 12 -24.62 -1.67 0.12
N LEU A 13 -25.59 -0.96 0.67
CA LEU A 13 -26.94 -1.47 0.91
C LEU A 13 -27.66 -1.78 -0.40
N LEU A 14 -27.56 -0.90 -1.40
CA LEU A 14 -28.06 -1.15 -2.75
C LEU A 14 -27.40 -2.40 -3.36
N HIS A 15 -26.08 -2.53 -3.20
CA HIS A 15 -25.36 -3.68 -3.72
C HIS A 15 -25.82 -5.00 -3.09
N LEU A 16 -26.00 -5.02 -1.77
CA LEU A 16 -26.54 -6.18 -1.05
C LEU A 16 -27.96 -6.52 -1.49
N PHE A 17 -28.80 -5.53 -1.73
CA PHE A 17 -30.15 -5.72 -2.26
C PHE A 17 -30.10 -6.37 -3.66
N LEU A 18 -29.24 -5.88 -4.56
CA LEU A 18 -29.06 -6.47 -5.90
C LEU A 18 -28.60 -7.94 -5.79
N ILE A 19 -27.64 -8.24 -4.90
CA ILE A 19 -27.20 -9.62 -4.64
C ILE A 19 -28.36 -10.49 -4.14
N ALA A 20 -29.18 -9.99 -3.22
CA ALA A 20 -30.34 -10.72 -2.72
C ALA A 20 -31.35 -11.02 -3.83
N CYS A 21 -31.68 -10.05 -4.69
CA CYS A 21 -32.53 -10.27 -5.86
C CYS A 21 -31.96 -11.34 -6.80
N ASN A 22 -30.66 -11.27 -7.09
CA ASN A 22 -29.98 -12.25 -7.95
C ASN A 22 -30.06 -13.65 -7.40
N SER A 23 -29.79 -13.80 -6.09
CA SER A 23 -29.93 -15.08 -5.39
C SER A 23 -31.37 -15.63 -5.41
N ALA A 24 -32.36 -14.73 -5.30
CA ALA A 24 -33.78 -15.10 -5.39
C ALA A 24 -34.14 -15.61 -6.79
N PHE A 25 -33.63 -15.00 -7.87
CA PHE A 25 -33.85 -15.48 -9.24
C PHE A 25 -33.24 -16.86 -9.46
N LEU A 26 -32.03 -17.10 -8.98
CA LEU A 26 -31.35 -18.38 -9.09
C LEU A 26 -32.12 -19.50 -8.37
N VAL A 27 -32.54 -19.25 -7.13
CA VAL A 27 -33.30 -20.22 -6.35
C VAL A 27 -34.71 -20.38 -6.92
N GLY A 28 -35.34 -19.28 -7.37
CA GLY A 28 -36.64 -19.31 -8.07
C GLY A 28 -36.62 -20.21 -9.31
N ALA A 29 -35.58 -20.10 -10.14
CA ALA A 29 -35.40 -20.98 -11.30
C ALA A 29 -35.30 -22.47 -10.87
N SER A 30 -34.56 -22.74 -9.77
CA SER A 30 -34.48 -24.10 -9.22
C SER A 30 -35.85 -24.64 -8.73
N VAL A 31 -36.74 -23.79 -8.22
CA VAL A 31 -38.11 -24.18 -7.81
C VAL A 31 -39.01 -24.43 -9.03
N THR A 32 -38.91 -23.60 -10.08
CA THR A 32 -39.72 -23.80 -11.31
C THR A 32 -39.46 -25.15 -11.99
N LEU A 33 -38.26 -25.71 -11.83
CA LEU A 33 -37.88 -27.00 -12.34
C LEU A 33 -38.81 -28.15 -11.83
N ALA A 34 -39.26 -28.06 -10.56
CA ALA A 34 -40.22 -29.05 -10.03
C ALA A 34 -41.58 -28.94 -10.71
N PHE A 35 -42.09 -27.73 -10.93
CA PHE A 35 -43.36 -27.52 -11.63
C PHE A 35 -43.27 -28.00 -13.08
N MET A 36 -42.19 -27.69 -13.77
CA MET A 36 -41.94 -28.12 -15.13
C MET A 36 -41.92 -29.64 -15.24
N THR A 37 -41.16 -30.31 -14.37
CA THR A 37 -41.06 -31.78 -14.35
C THR A 37 -42.43 -32.44 -14.05
N ASN A 38 -43.19 -31.89 -13.10
CA ASN A 38 -44.55 -32.41 -12.79
C ASN A 38 -45.50 -32.33 -13.99
N GLN A 39 -45.46 -31.24 -14.79
CA GLN A 39 -46.33 -31.14 -15.98
C GLN A 39 -45.88 -32.10 -17.09
N LEU A 40 -44.59 -32.36 -17.20
CA LEU A 40 -44.07 -33.34 -18.16
C LEU A 40 -44.55 -34.77 -17.80
N VAL A 41 -44.45 -35.16 -16.54
CA VAL A 41 -44.91 -36.44 -16.04
C VAL A 41 -46.44 -36.60 -16.19
N ALA A 42 -47.19 -35.50 -16.01
CA ALA A 42 -48.65 -35.48 -16.23
C ALA A 42 -49.07 -35.48 -17.71
N GLY A 43 -48.12 -35.48 -18.65
CA GLY A 43 -48.42 -35.45 -20.11
C GLY A 43 -48.91 -34.08 -20.60
N ASN A 44 -48.87 -33.04 -19.79
CA ASN A 44 -49.40 -31.70 -20.15
C ASN A 44 -48.31 -30.83 -20.78
N PHE A 45 -48.01 -31.09 -22.04
CA PHE A 45 -46.94 -30.40 -22.78
C PHE A 45 -47.15 -28.87 -22.88
N LYS A 46 -48.38 -28.38 -22.99
CA LYS A 46 -48.65 -26.96 -23.03
C LYS A 46 -48.26 -26.23 -21.75
N ARG A 47 -48.59 -26.79 -20.60
CA ARG A 47 -48.18 -26.23 -19.28
C ARG A 47 -46.67 -26.39 -19.03
N PHE A 48 -46.07 -27.47 -19.51
CA PHE A 48 -44.61 -27.65 -19.48
C PHE A 48 -43.92 -26.50 -20.21
N LEU A 49 -44.34 -26.12 -21.42
CA LEU A 49 -43.78 -25.00 -22.17
C LEU A 49 -43.91 -23.65 -21.41
N ILE A 50 -45.01 -23.44 -20.69
CA ILE A 50 -45.20 -22.21 -19.89
C ILE A 50 -44.14 -22.17 -18.76
N TRP A 51 -43.98 -23.27 -18.02
CA TRP A 51 -42.98 -23.32 -16.93
C TRP A 51 -41.56 -23.23 -17.45
N LEU A 52 -41.25 -23.83 -18.60
CA LEU A 52 -39.97 -23.69 -19.28
C LEU A 52 -39.70 -22.21 -19.65
N GLY A 53 -40.71 -21.50 -20.16
CA GLY A 53 -40.60 -20.06 -20.46
C GLY A 53 -40.32 -19.22 -19.21
N ILE A 54 -40.96 -19.53 -18.07
CA ILE A 54 -40.72 -18.88 -16.78
C ILE A 54 -39.28 -19.14 -16.29
N GLU A 55 -38.82 -20.39 -16.39
CA GLU A 55 -37.47 -20.78 -16.00
C GLU A 55 -36.39 -20.01 -16.82
N ILE A 56 -36.58 -19.98 -18.15
CA ILE A 56 -35.70 -19.21 -19.05
C ILE A 56 -35.70 -17.72 -18.66
N LEU A 57 -36.88 -17.16 -18.37
CA LEU A 57 -36.98 -15.73 -17.94
C LEU A 57 -36.20 -15.49 -16.63
N LEU A 58 -36.34 -16.37 -15.64
CA LEU A 58 -35.62 -16.26 -14.37
C LEU A 58 -34.10 -16.35 -14.56
N TYR A 59 -33.60 -17.26 -15.40
CA TYR A 59 -32.19 -17.33 -15.74
C TYR A 59 -31.70 -16.09 -16.52
N LEU A 60 -32.50 -15.56 -17.43
CA LEU A 60 -32.16 -14.29 -18.13
C LEU A 60 -32.06 -13.13 -17.14
N LEU A 61 -33.01 -13.02 -16.20
CA LEU A 61 -32.95 -12.02 -15.13
C LEU A 61 -31.70 -12.22 -14.25
N TYR A 62 -31.42 -13.45 -13.86
CA TYR A 62 -30.19 -13.78 -13.11
C TYR A 62 -28.92 -13.32 -13.85
N LEU A 63 -28.81 -13.57 -15.17
CA LEU A 63 -27.66 -13.14 -15.96
C LEU A 63 -27.54 -11.61 -16.07
N VAL A 64 -28.66 -10.94 -16.30
CA VAL A 64 -28.69 -9.46 -16.36
C VAL A 64 -28.29 -8.86 -15.01
N PHE A 65 -28.84 -9.38 -13.91
CA PHE A 65 -28.47 -8.91 -12.57
C PHE A 65 -27.02 -9.23 -12.22
N THR A 66 -26.50 -10.40 -12.61
CA THR A 66 -25.08 -10.75 -12.45
C THR A 66 -24.19 -9.72 -13.13
N TYR A 67 -24.51 -9.31 -14.36
CA TYR A 67 -23.77 -8.26 -15.07
C TYR A 67 -23.82 -6.92 -14.31
N ILE A 68 -25.02 -6.49 -13.90
CA ILE A 68 -25.22 -5.23 -13.17
C ILE A 68 -24.43 -5.25 -11.84
N ILE A 69 -24.52 -6.35 -11.09
CA ILE A 69 -23.82 -6.56 -9.82
C ILE A 69 -22.31 -6.46 -10.01
N THR A 70 -21.76 -7.14 -11.01
CA THR A 70 -20.32 -7.15 -11.26
C THR A 70 -19.79 -5.75 -11.56
N ILE A 71 -20.49 -4.99 -12.42
CA ILE A 71 -20.09 -3.61 -12.74
C ILE A 71 -20.26 -2.68 -11.53
N HIS A 72 -21.37 -2.79 -10.80
CA HIS A 72 -21.61 -1.99 -9.61
C HIS A 72 -20.58 -2.29 -8.51
N GLN A 73 -20.25 -3.58 -8.30
CA GLN A 73 -19.22 -4.03 -7.36
C GLN A 73 -17.85 -3.44 -7.70
N ALA A 74 -17.45 -3.54 -8.98
CA ALA A 74 -16.17 -3.00 -9.43
C ALA A 74 -16.06 -1.49 -9.15
N LYS A 75 -17.10 -0.71 -9.50
CA LYS A 75 -17.13 0.74 -9.22
C LYS A 75 -17.05 1.04 -7.72
N LEU A 76 -17.85 0.34 -6.92
CA LEU A 76 -17.92 0.54 -5.47
C LEU A 76 -16.59 0.20 -4.77
N ILE A 77 -15.95 -0.89 -5.16
CA ILE A 77 -14.63 -1.27 -4.63
C ILE A 77 -13.60 -0.20 -5.00
N GLN A 78 -13.59 0.30 -6.25
CA GLN A 78 -12.62 1.33 -6.65
C GLN A 78 -12.84 2.67 -5.92
N GLU A 79 -14.09 3.07 -5.65
CA GLU A 79 -14.37 4.25 -4.82
C GLU A 79 -13.84 4.09 -3.38
N MET A 80 -14.04 2.91 -2.78
CA MET A 80 -13.49 2.63 -1.45
C MET A 80 -11.96 2.59 -1.47
N SER A 81 -11.36 2.02 -2.50
CA SER A 81 -9.91 1.97 -2.68
C SER A 81 -9.30 3.35 -2.91
N LEU A 82 -9.94 4.19 -3.70
CA LEU A 82 -9.53 5.59 -3.86
C LEU A 82 -9.48 6.30 -2.50
N LYS A 83 -10.50 6.06 -1.66
CA LYS A 83 -10.53 6.65 -0.31
C LYS A 83 -9.42 6.13 0.59
N ILE A 84 -9.09 4.83 0.53
CA ILE A 84 -7.96 4.24 1.26
C ILE A 84 -6.64 4.88 0.82
N ARG A 85 -6.40 4.98 -0.50
CA ARG A 85 -5.20 5.63 -1.07
C ARG A 85 -5.09 7.09 -0.64
N SER A 86 -6.20 7.84 -0.72
CA SER A 86 -6.25 9.24 -0.29
C SER A 86 -5.99 9.41 1.21
N ASP A 87 -6.57 8.57 2.06
CA ASP A 87 -6.33 8.58 3.51
C ASP A 87 -4.85 8.28 3.82
N TYR A 88 -4.24 7.32 3.11
CA TYR A 88 -2.83 6.99 3.28
C TYR A 88 -1.90 8.15 2.88
N ILE A 89 -2.13 8.75 1.70
CA ILE A 89 -1.35 9.91 1.24
C ILE A 89 -1.51 11.08 2.22
N LYS A 90 -2.74 11.34 2.69
CA LYS A 90 -2.98 12.36 3.72
C LYS A 90 -2.23 12.06 5.03
N ASN A 91 -2.14 10.81 5.43
CA ASN A 91 -1.36 10.42 6.60
C ASN A 91 0.14 10.65 6.40
N ILE A 92 0.66 10.38 5.20
CA ILE A 92 2.06 10.69 4.85
C ILE A 92 2.30 12.20 4.91
N THR A 93 1.43 13.03 4.32
CA THR A 93 1.59 14.48 4.32
C THR A 93 1.54 15.11 5.72
N ASN A 94 0.86 14.45 6.66
CA ASN A 94 0.77 14.90 8.05
C ASN A 94 1.79 14.22 8.99
N SER A 95 2.62 13.31 8.47
CA SER A 95 3.66 12.63 9.27
C SER A 95 4.96 13.42 9.28
N SER A 96 5.81 13.18 10.28
CA SER A 96 7.17 13.71 10.31
C SER A 96 8.02 13.08 9.21
N PHE A 97 9.06 13.78 8.79
CA PHE A 97 10.04 13.26 7.82
C PHE A 97 10.70 11.98 8.31
N HIS A 98 11.01 11.88 9.60
CA HIS A 98 11.52 10.67 10.23
C HIS A 98 10.56 9.47 10.06
N THR A 99 9.26 9.70 10.26
CA THR A 99 8.23 8.65 10.06
C THR A 99 8.14 8.22 8.59
N PHE A 100 8.22 9.17 7.66
CA PHE A 100 8.28 8.86 6.23
C PHE A 100 9.52 8.03 5.87
N GLN A 101 10.70 8.41 6.36
CA GLN A 101 11.96 7.69 6.11
C GLN A 101 12.06 6.32 6.79
N SER A 102 11.21 6.01 7.78
CA SER A 102 11.17 4.70 8.41
C SER A 102 10.78 3.57 7.44
N LYS A 103 10.23 3.92 6.28
CA LYS A 103 9.88 3.05 5.16
C LYS A 103 10.59 3.50 3.90
N THR A 104 10.98 2.55 3.06
CA THR A 104 11.53 2.86 1.74
C THR A 104 10.41 3.33 0.78
N ILE A 105 10.77 4.01 -0.30
CA ILE A 105 9.83 4.36 -1.38
C ILE A 105 9.16 3.09 -1.93
N GLY A 106 9.92 1.99 -2.06
CA GLY A 106 9.40 0.69 -2.46
C GLY A 106 8.30 0.16 -1.53
N ASP A 107 8.46 0.34 -0.20
CA ASP A 107 7.44 -0.05 0.79
C ASP A 107 6.17 0.79 0.61
N HIS A 108 6.31 2.12 0.43
CA HIS A 108 5.16 3.00 0.20
C HIS A 108 4.41 2.62 -1.10
N LEU A 109 5.13 2.32 -2.18
CA LEU A 109 4.54 1.87 -3.44
C LEU A 109 3.86 0.50 -3.29
N SER A 110 4.46 -0.43 -2.54
CA SER A 110 3.87 -1.74 -2.25
C SER A 110 2.56 -1.60 -1.47
N ILE A 111 2.51 -0.71 -0.47
CA ILE A 111 1.28 -0.43 0.27
C ILE A 111 0.19 0.15 -0.64
N LEU A 112 0.53 1.15 -1.48
CA LEU A 112 -0.43 1.84 -2.35
C LEU A 112 -0.92 0.98 -3.53
N ASN A 113 -0.19 -0.04 -3.92
CA ASN A 113 -0.54 -0.90 -5.04
C ASN A 113 -0.91 -2.32 -4.58
N ASN A 114 0.06 -3.09 -4.08
CA ASN A 114 -0.12 -4.51 -3.78
C ASN A 114 -1.05 -4.75 -2.59
N ASP A 115 -0.83 -4.06 -1.45
CA ASP A 115 -1.64 -4.27 -0.26
C ASP A 115 -3.10 -3.85 -0.50
N ILE A 116 -3.33 -2.75 -1.24
CA ILE A 116 -4.69 -2.32 -1.61
C ILE A 116 -5.33 -3.33 -2.56
N GLN A 117 -4.61 -3.86 -3.54
CA GLN A 117 -5.14 -4.90 -4.45
C GLN A 117 -5.55 -6.17 -3.68
N ILE A 118 -4.78 -6.56 -2.66
CA ILE A 118 -5.16 -7.68 -1.77
C ILE A 118 -6.44 -7.32 -0.99
N ILE A 119 -6.58 -6.09 -0.49
CA ILE A 119 -7.80 -5.62 0.20
C ILE A 119 -9.00 -5.63 -0.74
N GLU A 120 -8.83 -5.19 -2.00
CA GLU A 120 -9.88 -5.21 -3.02
C GLU A 120 -10.39 -6.63 -3.28
N ASN A 121 -9.48 -7.56 -3.55
CA ASN A 121 -9.80 -8.92 -3.96
C ASN A 121 -10.17 -9.81 -2.76
N SER A 122 -9.29 -9.92 -1.77
CA SER A 122 -9.47 -10.82 -0.63
C SER A 122 -10.37 -10.22 0.46
N GLY A 123 -10.46 -8.89 0.53
CA GLY A 123 -11.31 -8.18 1.49
C GLY A 123 -12.72 -7.93 0.96
N PHE A 124 -12.86 -6.89 0.13
CA PHE A 124 -14.18 -6.41 -0.31
C PHE A 124 -14.89 -7.38 -1.25
N SER A 125 -14.20 -7.91 -2.28
CA SER A 125 -14.81 -8.84 -3.22
C SER A 125 -15.29 -10.11 -2.52
N ASN A 126 -14.46 -10.70 -1.67
CA ASN A 126 -14.84 -11.90 -0.91
C ASN A 126 -15.95 -11.63 0.12
N LEU A 127 -16.03 -10.41 0.67
CA LEU A 127 -17.15 -10.02 1.54
C LEU A 127 -18.48 -10.06 0.78
N TYR A 128 -18.54 -9.51 -0.44
CA TYR A 128 -19.75 -9.55 -1.27
C TYR A 128 -20.09 -10.97 -1.72
N SER A 129 -19.08 -11.76 -2.05
CA SER A 129 -19.27 -13.21 -2.35
C SER A 129 -19.84 -13.97 -1.13
N LEU A 130 -19.38 -13.62 0.08
CA LEU A 130 -19.92 -14.18 1.32
C LEU A 130 -21.41 -13.85 1.48
N PHE A 131 -21.83 -12.60 1.24
CA PHE A 131 -23.25 -12.22 1.28
C PHE A 131 -24.06 -12.93 0.19
N SER A 132 -23.53 -13.07 -1.02
CA SER A 132 -24.17 -13.83 -2.10
C SER A 132 -24.42 -15.28 -1.67
N THR A 133 -23.41 -15.93 -1.10
CA THR A 133 -23.52 -17.29 -0.56
C THR A 133 -24.55 -17.40 0.55
N LEU A 134 -24.59 -16.44 1.48
CA LEU A 134 -25.57 -16.41 2.58
C LEU A 134 -27.00 -16.23 2.06
N PHE A 135 -27.25 -15.31 1.13
CA PHE A 135 -28.59 -15.11 0.55
C PHE A 135 -29.05 -16.32 -0.24
N THR A 136 -28.16 -16.91 -1.07
CA THR A 136 -28.48 -18.12 -1.82
C THR A 136 -28.83 -19.28 -0.88
N THR A 137 -28.05 -19.49 0.19
CA THR A 137 -28.32 -20.52 1.18
C THR A 137 -29.64 -20.27 1.93
N LEU A 138 -29.89 -19.01 2.34
CA LEU A 138 -31.13 -18.65 3.03
C LEU A 138 -32.37 -18.91 2.16
N PHE A 139 -32.38 -18.40 0.92
CA PHE A 139 -33.49 -18.63 -0.01
C PHE A 139 -33.65 -20.11 -0.37
N SER A 140 -32.55 -20.83 -0.49
CA SER A 140 -32.57 -22.28 -0.71
C SER A 140 -33.23 -23.05 0.45
N ILE A 141 -32.92 -22.70 1.69
CA ILE A 141 -33.58 -23.30 2.88
C ILE A 141 -35.07 -22.97 2.89
N ILE A 142 -35.45 -21.71 2.61
CA ILE A 142 -36.86 -21.31 2.51
C ILE A 142 -37.58 -22.09 1.41
N ALA A 143 -36.94 -22.26 0.25
CA ALA A 143 -37.51 -23.06 -0.85
C ALA A 143 -37.68 -24.54 -0.48
N LEU A 144 -36.72 -25.13 0.25
CA LEU A 144 -36.85 -26.54 0.70
C LEU A 144 -37.99 -26.73 1.70
N LEU A 145 -38.29 -25.71 2.53
CA LEU A 145 -39.45 -25.77 3.46
C LEU A 145 -40.80 -25.93 2.73
N SER A 146 -40.90 -25.47 1.48
CA SER A 146 -42.11 -25.63 0.69
C SER A 146 -42.36 -27.06 0.21
N TYR A 147 -41.35 -27.94 0.30
CA TYR A 147 -41.50 -29.37 -0.06
C TYR A 147 -41.80 -30.23 1.15
N ASP A 148 -40.85 -30.35 2.11
CA ASP A 148 -41.04 -31.12 3.34
C ASP A 148 -40.04 -30.72 4.41
N ILE A 149 -40.46 -30.60 5.67
CA ILE A 149 -39.62 -30.23 6.81
C ILE A 149 -38.48 -31.23 7.07
N ARG A 150 -38.67 -32.51 6.78
CA ARG A 150 -37.67 -33.57 6.98
C ARG A 150 -36.48 -33.39 6.06
N ILE A 151 -36.71 -32.89 4.83
CA ILE A 151 -35.63 -32.53 3.87
C ILE A 151 -34.82 -31.41 4.46
N VAL A 152 -35.45 -30.38 5.03
CA VAL A 152 -34.76 -29.23 5.66
C VAL A 152 -33.95 -29.66 6.87
N VAL A 153 -34.51 -30.45 7.77
CA VAL A 153 -33.81 -30.97 8.96
C VAL A 153 -32.57 -31.76 8.57
N LEU A 154 -32.68 -32.67 7.60
CA LEU A 154 -31.54 -33.43 7.09
C LEU A 154 -30.49 -32.50 6.46
N THR A 155 -30.91 -31.49 5.65
CA THR A 155 -30.02 -30.53 5.02
C THR A 155 -29.25 -29.72 6.07
N ILE A 156 -29.91 -29.24 7.13
CA ILE A 156 -29.25 -28.49 8.21
C ILE A 156 -28.25 -29.39 8.95
N LEU A 157 -28.62 -30.64 9.26
CA LEU A 157 -27.74 -31.58 9.94
C LEU A 157 -26.47 -31.86 9.12
N LEU A 158 -26.62 -32.14 7.83
CA LEU A 158 -25.49 -32.38 6.91
C LEU A 158 -24.64 -31.09 6.72
N THR A 159 -25.27 -29.92 6.70
CA THR A 159 -24.58 -28.60 6.67
C THR A 159 -23.70 -28.40 7.90
N ILE A 160 -24.22 -28.73 9.08
CA ILE A 160 -23.44 -28.66 10.33
C ILE A 160 -22.25 -29.64 10.24
N CYS A 161 -22.46 -30.89 9.83
CA CYS A 161 -21.38 -31.84 9.64
C CYS A 161 -20.29 -31.30 8.67
N LEU A 162 -20.69 -30.78 7.52
CA LEU A 162 -19.76 -30.22 6.52
C LEU A 162 -18.95 -29.04 7.06
N THR A 163 -19.56 -28.18 7.87
CA THR A 163 -18.90 -27.03 8.48
C THR A 163 -17.83 -27.42 9.51
N TYR A 164 -18.05 -28.53 10.22
CA TYR A 164 -17.11 -29.02 11.23
C TYR A 164 -16.01 -29.94 10.66
N LEU A 165 -16.24 -30.55 9.51
CA LEU A 165 -15.34 -31.52 8.86
C LEU A 165 -13.90 -31.00 8.64
N PRO A 166 -13.64 -29.73 8.23
CA PRO A 166 -12.28 -29.25 8.01
C PRO A 166 -11.53 -28.89 9.31
N LYS A 167 -12.20 -28.72 10.46
CA LYS A 167 -11.57 -28.26 11.71
C LYS A 167 -10.37 -29.11 12.17
N PRO A 168 -10.41 -30.46 12.14
CA PRO A 168 -9.26 -31.29 12.53
C PRO A 168 -8.00 -31.05 11.67
N PHE A 169 -8.18 -30.54 10.46
CA PHE A 169 -7.08 -30.29 9.52
C PHE A 169 -6.53 -28.87 9.58
N ALA A 170 -7.17 -27.96 10.34
CA ALA A 170 -6.84 -26.54 10.35
C ALA A 170 -5.42 -26.25 10.82
N THR A 171 -4.94 -26.90 11.89
CA THR A 171 -3.58 -26.73 12.41
C THR A 171 -2.51 -27.18 11.42
N LYS A 172 -2.75 -28.32 10.76
CA LYS A 172 -1.85 -28.84 9.74
C LYS A 172 -1.79 -27.91 8.52
N MET A 173 -2.94 -27.34 8.13
CA MET A 173 -3.04 -26.39 7.03
C MET A 173 -2.31 -25.08 7.34
N GLN A 174 -2.45 -24.56 8.56
CA GLN A 174 -1.71 -23.38 9.02
C GLN A 174 -0.18 -23.61 8.96
N HIS A 175 0.28 -24.80 9.33
CA HIS A 175 1.71 -25.14 9.24
C HIS A 175 2.21 -25.11 7.80
N PHE A 176 1.52 -25.75 6.84
CA PHE A 176 1.92 -25.70 5.43
C PHE A 176 1.84 -24.29 4.84
N MET A 177 0.83 -23.52 5.24
CA MET A 177 0.70 -22.12 4.84
C MET A 177 1.86 -21.27 5.36
N SER A 178 2.29 -21.46 6.62
CA SER A 178 3.45 -20.73 7.17
C SER A 178 4.75 -21.08 6.44
N LEU A 179 5.00 -22.37 6.17
CA LEU A 179 6.17 -22.81 5.40
C LEU A 179 6.20 -22.20 3.98
N PHE A 180 5.05 -22.18 3.33
CA PHE A 180 4.92 -21.56 2.00
C PHE A 180 5.14 -20.04 2.07
N SER A 181 4.59 -19.35 3.09
CA SER A 181 4.80 -17.91 3.29
C SER A 181 6.27 -17.57 3.50
N THR A 182 6.97 -18.30 4.39
CA THR A 182 8.39 -18.12 4.63
C THR A 182 9.22 -18.35 3.37
N ALA A 183 8.95 -19.42 2.62
CA ALA A 183 9.65 -19.70 1.37
C ALA A 183 9.38 -18.62 0.29
N ASN A 184 8.21 -18.00 0.30
CA ASN A 184 7.91 -16.88 -0.59
C ASN A 184 8.66 -15.60 -0.21
N GLU A 185 8.80 -15.31 1.09
CA GLU A 185 9.61 -14.19 1.59
C GLU A 185 11.09 -14.38 1.25
N GLU A 186 11.63 -15.60 1.45
CA GLU A 186 13.00 -15.97 1.06
C GLU A 186 13.23 -15.83 -0.46
N LEU A 187 12.23 -16.20 -1.28
CA LEU A 187 12.29 -16.04 -2.73
C LEU A 187 12.42 -14.57 -3.12
N ILE A 188 11.53 -13.71 -2.59
CA ILE A 188 11.49 -12.29 -2.92
C ILE A 188 12.78 -11.59 -2.46
N SER A 189 13.21 -11.82 -1.22
CA SER A 189 14.42 -11.20 -0.68
C SER A 189 15.68 -11.70 -1.39
N GLY A 190 15.77 -13.00 -1.66
CA GLY A 190 16.90 -13.59 -2.36
C GLY A 190 17.01 -13.13 -3.82
N LEU A 191 15.89 -13.05 -4.55
CA LEU A 191 15.88 -12.51 -5.91
C LEU A 191 16.28 -11.03 -5.93
N ASN A 192 15.79 -10.24 -4.98
CA ASN A 192 16.13 -8.82 -4.88
C ASN A 192 17.62 -8.61 -4.62
N ASP A 193 18.21 -9.38 -3.68
CA ASP A 193 19.64 -9.34 -3.38
C ASP A 193 20.49 -9.71 -4.62
N GLN A 194 20.19 -10.83 -5.25
CA GLN A 194 20.92 -11.32 -6.41
C GLN A 194 20.82 -10.37 -7.62
N LEU A 195 19.65 -9.81 -7.89
CA LEU A 195 19.46 -8.87 -8.99
C LEU A 195 20.11 -7.51 -8.70
N SER A 196 20.08 -7.05 -7.47
CA SER A 196 20.80 -5.83 -7.05
C SER A 196 22.31 -5.98 -7.21
N GLY A 197 22.84 -7.19 -6.98
CA GLY A 197 24.25 -7.53 -7.18
C GLY A 197 24.65 -7.85 -8.62
N TYR A 198 23.71 -7.79 -9.59
CA TYR A 198 23.99 -8.22 -10.99
C TYR A 198 25.20 -7.52 -11.62
N LYS A 199 25.33 -6.20 -11.42
CA LYS A 199 26.47 -5.42 -11.94
C LYS A 199 27.81 -5.96 -11.44
N THR A 200 27.91 -6.35 -10.19
CA THR A 200 29.11 -6.95 -9.59
C THR A 200 29.43 -8.28 -10.25
N LEU A 201 28.44 -9.16 -10.41
CA LEU A 201 28.62 -10.47 -11.07
C LEU A 201 29.00 -10.30 -12.55
N TYR A 202 28.43 -9.31 -13.23
CA TYR A 202 28.73 -9.00 -14.63
C TYR A 202 30.19 -8.64 -14.83
N TYR A 203 30.68 -7.63 -14.08
CA TYR A 203 32.06 -7.17 -14.23
C TYR A 203 33.10 -8.15 -13.64
N SER A 204 32.69 -9.02 -12.73
CA SER A 204 33.53 -10.11 -12.21
C SER A 204 33.56 -11.36 -13.10
N ASN A 205 32.87 -11.35 -14.25
CA ASN A 205 32.71 -12.50 -15.16
C ASN A 205 32.12 -13.75 -14.48
N LYS A 206 31.19 -13.54 -13.53
CA LYS A 206 30.53 -14.58 -12.72
C LYS A 206 29.01 -14.66 -12.94
N LYS A 207 28.50 -14.22 -14.10
CA LYS A 207 27.07 -14.27 -14.46
C LYS A 207 26.39 -15.65 -14.25
N PRO A 208 27.04 -16.81 -14.57
CA PRO A 208 26.40 -18.10 -14.35
C PRO A 208 26.05 -18.40 -12.89
N THR A 209 26.74 -17.78 -11.93
CA THR A 209 26.45 -17.92 -10.49
C THR A 209 25.04 -17.44 -10.14
N LEU A 210 24.55 -16.40 -10.85
CA LEU A 210 23.18 -15.91 -10.66
C LEU A 210 22.13 -17.00 -10.91
N LEU A 211 22.30 -17.78 -11.99
CA LEU A 211 21.37 -18.87 -12.31
C LEU A 211 21.41 -19.97 -11.24
N ILE A 212 22.60 -20.36 -10.80
CA ILE A 212 22.79 -21.45 -9.82
C ILE A 212 22.13 -21.08 -8.48
N GLN A 213 22.41 -19.88 -7.97
CA GLN A 213 21.88 -19.42 -6.69
C GLN A 213 20.35 -19.25 -6.74
N ASN A 214 19.84 -18.60 -7.79
CA ASN A 214 18.39 -18.41 -7.93
C ASN A 214 17.65 -19.73 -8.10
N THR A 215 18.21 -20.71 -8.85
CA THR A 215 17.58 -22.03 -9.02
C THR A 215 17.36 -22.73 -7.67
N LYS A 216 18.30 -22.61 -6.73
CA LYS A 216 18.16 -23.22 -5.39
C LYS A 216 16.99 -22.60 -4.61
N ILE A 217 16.90 -21.26 -4.59
CA ILE A 217 15.85 -20.52 -3.90
C ILE A 217 14.48 -20.82 -4.52
N ILE A 218 14.41 -20.79 -5.86
CA ILE A 218 13.18 -21.09 -6.62
C ILE A 218 12.72 -22.53 -6.36
N ARG A 219 13.62 -23.50 -6.30
CA ARG A 219 13.26 -24.90 -6.00
C ARG A 219 12.65 -25.06 -4.62
N ASN A 220 13.20 -24.40 -3.60
CA ASN A 220 12.61 -24.42 -2.26
C ASN A 220 11.17 -23.88 -2.27
N TYR A 221 10.97 -22.70 -2.88
CA TYR A 221 9.63 -22.11 -3.04
C TYR A 221 8.66 -23.06 -3.76
N ILE A 222 9.08 -23.64 -4.90
CA ILE A 222 8.23 -24.59 -5.66
C ILE A 222 7.85 -25.79 -4.78
N THR A 223 8.81 -26.36 -4.06
CA THR A 223 8.56 -27.50 -3.18
C THR A 223 7.52 -27.17 -2.10
N GLN A 224 7.66 -26.05 -1.42
CA GLN A 224 6.70 -25.62 -0.38
C GLN A 224 5.33 -25.28 -0.97
N LYS A 225 5.29 -24.63 -2.14
CA LYS A 225 4.04 -24.34 -2.86
C LYS A 225 3.30 -25.61 -3.25
N VAL A 226 4.01 -26.61 -3.80
CA VAL A 226 3.43 -27.89 -4.20
C VAL A 226 2.91 -28.63 -2.96
N ASN A 227 3.68 -28.69 -1.86
CA ASN A 227 3.26 -29.30 -0.61
C ASN A 227 2.00 -28.65 -0.04
N PHE A 228 1.95 -27.33 -0.02
CA PHE A 228 0.76 -26.58 0.39
C PHE A 228 -0.44 -26.91 -0.49
N THR A 229 -0.29 -26.84 -1.83
CA THR A 229 -1.36 -27.13 -2.78
C THR A 229 -1.86 -28.56 -2.64
N GLN A 230 -0.96 -29.56 -2.53
CA GLN A 230 -1.37 -30.97 -2.36
C GLN A 230 -2.20 -31.20 -1.10
N ASN A 231 -1.81 -30.59 0.04
CA ASN A 231 -2.56 -30.74 1.29
C ASN A 231 -3.89 -29.97 1.26
N SER A 232 -3.92 -28.79 0.62
CA SER A 232 -5.15 -28.02 0.39
C SER A 232 -6.14 -28.82 -0.45
N THR A 233 -5.70 -29.31 -1.62
CA THR A 233 -6.53 -30.09 -2.55
C THR A 233 -7.03 -31.39 -1.92
N ARG A 234 -6.24 -32.06 -1.09
CA ARG A 234 -6.71 -33.25 -0.35
C ARG A 234 -7.91 -32.94 0.53
N ILE A 235 -7.86 -31.84 1.29
CA ILE A 235 -8.96 -31.41 2.16
C ILE A 235 -10.18 -31.02 1.31
N GLU A 236 -9.98 -30.25 0.25
CA GLU A 236 -11.05 -29.86 -0.69
C GLU A 236 -11.73 -31.09 -1.34
N THR A 237 -10.95 -32.10 -1.72
CA THR A 237 -11.48 -33.35 -2.29
C THR A 237 -12.31 -34.11 -1.27
N ILE A 238 -11.87 -34.19 0.00
CA ILE A 238 -12.65 -34.87 1.07
C ILE A 238 -13.95 -34.09 1.31
N MET A 239 -13.92 -32.77 1.35
CA MET A 239 -15.12 -31.93 1.51
C MET A 239 -16.08 -32.10 0.33
N SER A 240 -15.58 -32.15 -0.90
CA SER A 240 -16.38 -32.36 -2.11
C SER A 240 -17.03 -33.76 -2.12
N ALA A 241 -16.28 -34.79 -1.73
CA ALA A 241 -16.82 -36.12 -1.61
C ALA A 241 -17.96 -36.18 -0.58
N PHE A 242 -17.76 -35.55 0.60
CA PHE A 242 -18.83 -35.47 1.60
C PHE A 242 -20.04 -34.67 1.10
N SER A 243 -19.81 -33.56 0.37
CA SER A 243 -20.87 -32.77 -0.26
C SER A 243 -21.72 -33.62 -1.23
N ILE A 244 -21.07 -34.43 -2.09
CA ILE A 244 -21.77 -35.33 -3.02
C ILE A 244 -22.56 -36.36 -2.25
N MET A 245 -21.99 -37.01 -1.22
CA MET A 245 -22.70 -37.96 -0.38
C MET A 245 -23.92 -37.33 0.32
N ALA A 246 -23.79 -36.12 0.81
CA ALA A 246 -24.87 -35.37 1.42
C ALA A 246 -26.00 -35.09 0.42
N GLN A 247 -25.66 -34.66 -0.82
CA GLN A 247 -26.64 -34.48 -1.90
C GLN A 247 -27.38 -35.79 -2.23
N MET A 248 -26.66 -36.92 -2.35
CA MET A 248 -27.25 -38.20 -2.60
C MET A 248 -28.18 -38.66 -1.46
N SER A 249 -27.82 -38.38 -0.20
CA SER A 249 -28.67 -38.68 0.96
C SER A 249 -29.99 -37.90 0.94
N ILE A 250 -29.94 -36.62 0.52
CA ILE A 250 -31.16 -35.82 0.37
C ILE A 250 -32.02 -36.32 -0.79
N LEU A 251 -31.41 -36.64 -1.92
CA LEU A 251 -32.12 -37.22 -3.05
C LEU A 251 -32.77 -38.57 -2.68
N PHE A 252 -32.08 -39.41 -1.92
CA PHE A 252 -32.63 -40.68 -1.42
C PHE A 252 -33.85 -40.43 -0.53
N LEU A 253 -33.76 -39.51 0.45
CA LEU A 253 -34.90 -39.13 1.30
C LEU A 253 -36.06 -38.59 0.46
N THR A 254 -35.75 -37.70 -0.52
CA THR A 254 -36.78 -37.16 -1.41
C THR A 254 -37.47 -38.26 -2.23
N GLY A 255 -36.72 -39.20 -2.78
CA GLY A 255 -37.26 -40.34 -3.49
C GLY A 255 -38.16 -41.21 -2.61
N LEU A 256 -37.78 -41.46 -1.36
CA LEU A 256 -38.59 -42.17 -0.39
C LEU A 256 -39.91 -41.44 -0.08
N LEU A 257 -39.86 -40.11 0.09
CA LEU A 257 -41.04 -39.29 0.31
C LEU A 257 -41.98 -39.25 -0.91
N ILE A 258 -41.45 -39.35 -2.13
CA ILE A 258 -42.22 -39.46 -3.37
C ILE A 258 -42.95 -40.81 -3.42
N THR A 259 -42.26 -41.92 -3.09
CA THR A 259 -42.89 -43.26 -3.07
C THR A 259 -43.98 -43.38 -2.03
N LEU A 260 -43.89 -42.62 -0.94
CA LEU A 260 -44.91 -42.48 0.09
C LEU A 260 -46.05 -41.50 -0.28
N GLY A 261 -46.00 -40.87 -1.45
CA GLY A 261 -47.02 -39.94 -1.94
C GLY A 261 -47.04 -38.58 -1.20
N GLN A 262 -46.00 -38.26 -0.42
CA GLN A 262 -45.94 -37.07 0.42
C GLN A 262 -45.38 -35.84 -0.31
N VAL A 263 -44.61 -36.05 -1.38
CA VAL A 263 -44.03 -34.99 -2.24
C VAL A 263 -44.23 -35.37 -3.71
N SER A 264 -44.27 -34.37 -4.59
CA SER A 264 -44.47 -34.60 -6.01
C SER A 264 -43.20 -35.19 -6.69
N ILE A 265 -43.37 -35.91 -7.80
CA ILE A 265 -42.24 -36.49 -8.56
C ILE A 265 -41.25 -35.41 -9.02
N GLY A 266 -41.75 -34.25 -9.45
CA GLY A 266 -40.90 -33.14 -9.90
C GLY A 266 -40.04 -32.52 -8.81
N SER A 267 -40.36 -32.74 -7.52
CA SER A 267 -39.55 -32.21 -6.42
C SER A 267 -38.14 -32.79 -6.41
N ILE A 268 -37.91 -34.00 -6.98
CA ILE A 268 -36.57 -34.61 -7.02
C ILE A 268 -35.56 -33.74 -7.79
N SER A 269 -35.98 -33.12 -8.91
CA SER A 269 -35.14 -32.27 -9.74
C SER A 269 -34.79 -30.97 -9.00
N SER A 270 -35.81 -30.31 -8.42
CA SER A 270 -35.64 -29.05 -7.70
C SER A 270 -34.84 -29.21 -6.40
N VAL A 271 -35.19 -30.21 -5.57
CA VAL A 271 -34.47 -30.49 -4.32
C VAL A 271 -33.02 -30.87 -4.60
N GLY A 272 -32.76 -31.64 -5.66
CA GLY A 272 -31.40 -31.96 -6.10
C GLY A 272 -30.57 -30.70 -6.44
N GLN A 273 -31.13 -29.79 -7.20
CA GLN A 273 -30.46 -28.55 -7.58
C GLN A 273 -30.29 -27.60 -6.38
N ILE A 274 -31.32 -27.41 -5.56
CA ILE A 274 -31.27 -26.53 -4.38
C ILE A 274 -30.28 -27.07 -3.36
N SER A 275 -30.27 -28.38 -3.06
CA SER A 275 -29.28 -28.97 -2.15
C SER A 275 -27.85 -28.84 -2.69
N GLY A 276 -27.66 -29.01 -4.01
CA GLY A 276 -26.39 -28.75 -4.68
C GLY A 276 -25.91 -27.33 -4.46
N ASN A 277 -26.77 -26.35 -4.63
CA ASN A 277 -26.44 -24.93 -4.39
C ASN A 277 -26.02 -24.70 -2.92
N ILE A 278 -26.72 -25.29 -1.94
CA ILE A 278 -26.36 -25.14 -0.51
C ILE A 278 -24.98 -25.73 -0.24
N PHE A 279 -24.72 -26.98 -0.63
CA PHE A 279 -23.46 -27.63 -0.29
C PHE A 279 -22.26 -27.04 -1.03
N ASN A 280 -22.41 -26.66 -2.31
CA ASN A 280 -21.37 -25.95 -3.05
C ASN A 280 -21.07 -24.57 -2.43
N SER A 281 -22.08 -23.86 -1.98
CA SER A 281 -21.94 -22.59 -1.27
C SER A 281 -21.17 -22.74 0.04
N LEU A 282 -21.41 -23.80 0.80
CA LEU A 282 -20.76 -24.05 2.08
C LEU A 282 -19.28 -24.40 1.96
N THR A 283 -18.88 -25.10 0.90
CA THR A 283 -17.47 -25.43 0.67
C THR A 283 -16.63 -24.16 0.45
N THR A 284 -17.21 -23.10 -0.12
CA THR A 284 -16.52 -21.82 -0.39
C THR A 284 -16.52 -20.88 0.83
N LEU A 285 -17.47 -21.00 1.76
CA LEU A 285 -17.59 -20.08 2.91
C LEU A 285 -16.34 -20.01 3.78
N ASN A 286 -15.71 -21.14 4.08
CA ASN A 286 -14.50 -21.20 4.89
C ASN A 286 -13.33 -20.47 4.23
N GLN A 287 -13.16 -20.64 2.91
CA GLN A 287 -12.12 -19.95 2.13
C GLN A 287 -12.35 -18.42 2.13
N LEU A 288 -13.60 -18.00 1.94
CA LEU A 288 -13.98 -16.58 1.97
C LEU A 288 -13.69 -15.94 3.34
N GLN A 289 -14.04 -16.62 4.43
CA GLN A 289 -13.78 -16.13 5.78
C GLN A 289 -12.28 -15.99 6.05
N VAL A 290 -11.46 -16.99 5.71
CA VAL A 290 -10.01 -16.94 5.86
C VAL A 290 -9.42 -15.78 5.05
N SER A 291 -9.85 -15.61 3.80
CA SER A 291 -9.39 -14.52 2.93
C SER A 291 -9.77 -13.14 3.50
N ILE A 292 -10.99 -12.97 4.01
CA ILE A 292 -11.43 -11.71 4.63
C ILE A 292 -10.62 -11.41 5.91
N HIS A 293 -10.31 -12.44 6.70
CA HIS A 293 -9.50 -12.24 7.91
C HIS A 293 -8.04 -11.90 7.59
N SER A 294 -7.48 -12.43 6.50
CA SER A 294 -6.09 -12.19 6.11
C SER A 294 -5.78 -10.72 5.77
N VAL A 295 -6.79 -9.91 5.40
CA VAL A 295 -6.58 -8.49 5.10
C VAL A 295 -6.55 -7.59 6.34
N LYS A 296 -6.96 -8.08 7.52
CA LYS A 296 -7.00 -7.27 8.73
C LYS A 296 -5.65 -6.65 9.11
N PRO A 297 -4.51 -7.37 9.10
CA PRO A 297 -3.20 -6.79 9.37
C PRO A 297 -2.79 -5.70 8.39
N LEU A 298 -3.25 -5.78 7.13
CA LEU A 298 -2.91 -4.78 6.12
C LEU A 298 -3.48 -3.40 6.49
N PHE A 299 -4.68 -3.35 7.08
CA PHE A 299 -5.27 -2.07 7.52
C PHE A 299 -4.45 -1.37 8.59
N LEU A 300 -3.69 -2.09 9.41
CA LEU A 300 -2.80 -1.49 10.42
C LEU A 300 -1.63 -0.72 9.78
N LYS A 301 -1.20 -1.11 8.58
CA LYS A 301 -0.14 -0.40 7.83
C LYS A 301 -0.57 1.00 7.37
N PHE A 302 -1.89 1.23 7.23
CA PHE A 302 -2.44 2.53 6.83
C PHE A 302 -2.66 3.47 8.02
N GLU A 303 -2.63 2.94 9.24
CA GLU A 303 -2.67 3.73 10.47
C GLU A 303 -1.24 4.19 10.78
N VAL A 304 -0.80 5.27 10.12
CA VAL A 304 0.43 5.96 10.53
C VAL A 304 0.12 6.64 11.87
N SER A 305 0.81 6.22 12.91
CA SER A 305 0.65 6.80 14.25
C SER A 305 1.13 8.25 14.25
N SER A 306 0.27 9.17 13.86
CA SER A 306 0.45 10.57 14.20
C SER A 306 0.10 10.74 15.68
N LYS A 307 1.03 10.47 16.57
CA LYS A 307 0.94 11.03 17.91
C LYS A 307 1.10 12.55 17.74
N HIS A 308 0.00 13.26 17.59
CA HIS A 308 -0.04 14.70 17.76
C HIS A 308 0.24 15.00 19.24
N THR A 309 1.49 15.05 19.63
CA THR A 309 1.89 15.88 20.75
C THR A 309 1.81 17.32 20.25
N GLU A 310 1.09 18.18 20.96
CA GLU A 310 1.09 19.61 20.67
C GLU A 310 2.54 20.10 20.76
N LYS A 311 3.17 20.32 19.60
CA LYS A 311 4.53 20.82 19.48
C LYS A 311 4.49 22.35 19.37
N ARG A 312 5.51 23.02 19.92
CA ARG A 312 5.64 24.47 19.88
C ARG A 312 6.11 24.94 18.52
N THR A 313 5.63 26.09 18.06
CA THR A 313 6.10 26.74 16.83
C THR A 313 7.23 27.71 17.12
N VAL A 314 8.23 27.76 16.22
CA VAL A 314 9.32 28.74 16.25
C VAL A 314 9.18 29.65 15.04
N ASN A 315 8.89 30.94 15.26
CA ASN A 315 8.61 31.86 14.17
C ASN A 315 9.88 32.57 13.61
N ASN A 316 10.94 32.62 14.37
CA ASN A 316 12.22 33.23 13.95
C ASN A 316 13.36 32.49 14.66
N ILE A 317 14.29 31.94 13.91
CA ILE A 317 15.43 31.21 14.45
C ILE A 317 16.59 32.20 14.58
N GLU A 318 16.91 32.57 15.82
CA GLU A 318 18.04 33.48 16.13
C GLU A 318 19.30 32.68 16.43
N ASN A 319 19.20 31.56 17.10
CA ASN A 319 20.32 30.66 17.38
C ASN A 319 19.89 29.18 17.40
N ILE A 320 20.87 28.33 17.12
CA ILE A 320 20.78 26.88 17.30
C ILE A 320 21.93 26.51 18.25
N ASP A 321 21.58 26.07 19.45
CA ASP A 321 22.55 25.68 20.49
C ASP A 321 22.54 24.18 20.66
N ILE A 322 23.71 23.57 20.54
CA ILE A 322 23.96 22.14 20.69
C ILE A 322 24.91 21.97 21.85
N SER A 323 24.48 21.23 22.89
CA SER A 323 25.30 21.00 24.08
C SER A 323 25.28 19.51 24.47
N ASP A 324 26.49 19.01 24.75
CA ASP A 324 26.77 17.63 25.15
C ASP A 324 26.10 16.59 24.23
N LEU A 325 26.06 16.87 22.92
CA LEU A 325 25.45 15.99 21.94
C LEU A 325 26.23 14.70 21.80
N GLU A 326 25.54 13.58 22.06
CA GLU A 326 26.04 12.23 21.80
C GLU A 326 25.11 11.52 20.83
N TYR A 327 25.68 10.83 19.85
CA TYR A 327 24.93 10.03 18.89
C TYR A 327 25.69 8.77 18.52
N ASN A 328 24.98 7.63 18.58
CA ASN A 328 25.51 6.32 18.22
C ASN A 328 24.74 5.75 17.04
N PHE A 329 25.44 5.22 16.04
CA PHE A 329 24.88 4.43 14.96
C PHE A 329 25.20 2.95 15.20
N GLY A 330 24.23 2.22 15.78
CA GLY A 330 24.46 0.88 16.30
C GLY A 330 25.52 0.91 17.40
N ASN A 331 26.63 0.17 17.22
CA ASN A 331 27.74 0.12 18.16
C ASN A 331 28.84 1.20 17.89
N LYS A 332 28.68 2.02 16.86
CA LYS A 332 29.65 3.05 16.51
C LYS A 332 29.23 4.41 17.07
N THR A 333 30.04 4.99 17.94
CA THR A 333 29.87 6.38 18.40
C THR A 333 30.24 7.34 17.29
N VAL A 334 29.31 8.24 16.92
CA VAL A 334 29.51 9.28 15.92
C VAL A 334 29.89 10.58 16.59
N PHE A 335 29.19 10.95 17.65
CA PHE A 335 29.50 12.13 18.46
C PHE A 335 29.61 11.76 19.93
N SER A 336 30.59 12.38 20.59
CA SER A 336 30.82 12.28 22.02
C SER A 336 30.99 13.70 22.57
N LYS A 337 29.92 14.20 23.23
CA LYS A 337 29.88 15.55 23.84
C LYS A 337 30.19 16.71 22.88
N LEU A 338 29.59 16.68 21.68
CA LEU A 338 29.73 17.76 20.73
C LEU A 338 28.99 19.03 21.24
N ASN A 339 29.70 20.14 21.28
CA ASN A 339 29.16 21.46 21.64
C ASN A 339 29.31 22.43 20.45
N LEU A 340 28.23 23.13 20.09
CA LEU A 340 28.21 24.01 18.94
C LEU A 340 27.12 25.07 19.09
N ASN A 341 27.42 26.30 18.74
CA ASN A 341 26.43 27.38 18.70
C ASN A 341 26.42 28.03 17.30
N LEU A 342 25.25 28.01 16.64
CA LEU A 342 25.02 28.59 15.33
C LEU A 342 24.11 29.80 15.48
N VAL A 343 24.62 30.99 15.18
CA VAL A 343 23.92 32.26 15.33
C VAL A 343 23.43 32.76 13.97
N LYS A 344 22.27 33.39 13.95
CA LYS A 344 21.65 34.00 12.77
C LYS A 344 22.63 34.95 12.03
N ASN A 345 22.50 34.94 10.70
CA ASN A 345 23.27 35.77 9.77
C ASN A 345 24.79 35.50 9.76
N LYS A 346 25.23 34.41 10.38
CA LYS A 346 26.60 33.93 10.37
C LYS A 346 26.85 32.85 9.31
N LYS A 347 28.11 32.65 8.95
CA LYS A 347 28.58 31.70 7.93
C LYS A 347 29.40 30.59 8.59
N TYR A 348 29.00 29.34 8.38
CA TYR A 348 29.61 28.17 9.00
C TYR A 348 30.07 27.16 7.94
N ALA A 349 31.30 26.67 8.10
CA ALA A 349 31.76 25.51 7.32
C ALA A 349 31.95 24.29 8.24
N ILE A 350 31.33 23.17 7.90
CA ILE A 350 31.51 21.89 8.58
C ILE A 350 32.42 21.03 7.70
N ILE A 351 33.61 20.74 8.19
CA ILE A 351 34.62 19.97 7.48
C ILE A 351 35.01 18.71 8.26
N GLY A 352 35.44 17.67 7.57
CA GLY A 352 35.89 16.41 8.16
C GLY A 352 36.01 15.31 7.12
N GLU A 353 36.61 14.19 7.50
CA GLU A 353 36.74 13.04 6.63
C GLU A 353 35.39 12.42 6.27
N SER A 354 35.37 11.56 5.25
CA SER A 354 34.17 10.79 4.93
C SER A 354 33.83 9.86 6.10
N GLY A 355 32.58 9.90 6.58
CA GLY A 355 32.13 9.10 7.75
C GLY A 355 32.37 9.77 9.11
N SER A 356 32.83 11.03 9.17
CA SER A 356 33.00 11.80 10.43
C SER A 356 31.67 12.31 11.04
N GLY A 357 30.52 12.00 10.44
CA GLY A 357 29.19 12.37 10.97
C GLY A 357 28.63 13.71 10.45
N LYS A 358 29.22 14.35 9.43
CA LYS A 358 28.73 15.63 8.90
C LYS A 358 27.25 15.63 8.55
N SER A 359 26.83 14.68 7.72
CA SER A 359 25.41 14.55 7.33
C SER A 359 24.54 14.11 8.51
N THR A 360 25.09 13.37 9.49
CA THR A 360 24.39 13.03 10.73
C THR A 360 24.09 14.28 11.54
N LEU A 361 25.07 15.19 11.70
CA LEU A 361 24.89 16.47 12.40
C LEU A 361 23.80 17.31 11.72
N ILE A 362 23.85 17.44 10.41
CA ILE A 362 22.82 18.16 9.65
C ILE A 362 21.43 17.52 9.85
N ASN A 363 21.33 16.22 9.79
CA ASN A 363 20.05 15.53 10.02
C ASN A 363 19.53 15.69 11.46
N ILE A 364 20.41 15.79 12.44
CA ILE A 364 20.00 16.13 13.82
C ILE A 364 19.52 17.59 13.88
N ILE A 365 20.27 18.53 13.31
CA ILE A 365 19.86 19.95 13.24
C ILE A 365 18.49 20.08 12.57
N LEU A 366 18.24 19.39 11.48
CA LEU A 366 16.96 19.43 10.77
C LEU A 366 15.80 18.71 11.50
N GLY A 367 16.07 18.01 12.61
CA GLY A 367 15.08 17.22 13.33
C GLY A 367 14.77 15.86 12.72
N ASN A 368 15.48 15.47 11.65
CA ASN A 368 15.30 14.19 10.96
C ASN A 368 15.76 13.00 11.80
N LEU A 369 16.75 13.18 12.68
CA LEU A 369 17.26 12.19 13.63
C LEU A 369 17.00 12.68 15.05
N GLN A 370 16.21 11.94 15.83
CA GLN A 370 15.80 12.31 17.19
C GLN A 370 16.37 11.40 18.29
N ASN A 371 17.05 10.30 17.93
CA ASN A 371 17.61 9.33 18.85
C ASN A 371 19.03 9.73 19.32
N TYR A 372 19.19 10.96 19.82
CA TYR A 372 20.42 11.49 20.40
C TYR A 372 20.25 11.76 21.90
N THR A 373 21.35 11.80 22.64
CA THR A 373 21.43 12.32 24.01
C THR A 373 22.11 13.71 24.00
N GLY A 374 21.97 14.46 25.09
CA GLY A 374 22.33 15.89 25.13
C GLY A 374 21.18 16.79 24.66
N HIS A 375 21.49 18.03 24.37
CA HIS A 375 20.52 19.07 24.05
C HIS A 375 20.75 19.68 22.67
N VAL A 376 19.68 19.85 21.91
CA VAL A 376 19.66 20.65 20.68
C VAL A 376 18.50 21.63 20.79
N LYS A 377 18.81 22.91 20.88
CA LYS A 377 17.83 23.96 21.16
C LYS A 377 17.78 24.99 20.03
N TYR A 378 16.58 25.40 19.69
CA TYR A 378 16.29 26.51 18.82
C TYR A 378 15.71 27.65 19.66
N ASN A 379 16.40 28.80 19.79
CA ASN A 379 15.98 29.89 20.66
C ASN A 379 15.62 29.42 22.08
N ASN A 380 16.41 28.58 22.70
CA ASN A 380 16.20 27.98 24.02
C ASN A 380 15.07 26.91 24.11
N LEU A 381 14.37 26.57 23.01
CA LEU A 381 13.40 25.47 22.97
C LEU A 381 14.06 24.18 22.51
N GLU A 382 13.82 23.09 23.17
CA GLU A 382 14.31 21.76 22.77
C GLU A 382 13.73 21.36 21.41
N LEU A 383 14.58 20.93 20.49
CA LEU A 383 14.20 20.52 19.14
C LEU A 383 13.09 19.45 19.12
N LYS A 384 13.12 18.53 20.09
CA LYS A 384 12.10 17.46 20.22
C LYS A 384 10.69 17.98 20.53
N GLU A 385 10.58 19.21 21.08
CA GLU A 385 9.33 19.88 21.42
C GLU A 385 8.82 20.82 20.30
N ILE A 386 9.62 21.04 19.25
CA ILE A 386 9.31 21.99 18.18
C ILE A 386 8.54 21.30 17.06
N ASP A 387 7.53 21.99 16.49
CA ASP A 387 6.88 21.57 15.27
C ASP A 387 7.85 21.62 14.07
N GLU A 388 8.06 20.50 13.44
CA GLU A 388 8.97 20.32 12.30
C GLU A 388 8.66 21.30 11.15
N ASN A 389 7.36 21.58 10.90
CA ASN A 389 6.95 22.50 9.85
C ASN A 389 7.45 23.95 10.11
N SER A 390 7.53 24.35 11.37
CA SER A 390 8.03 25.69 11.72
C SER A 390 9.54 25.82 11.45
N ILE A 391 10.31 24.76 11.58
CA ILE A 391 11.73 24.71 11.22
C ILE A 391 11.88 24.68 9.69
N VAL A 392 11.19 23.74 9.05
CA VAL A 392 11.25 23.56 7.59
C VAL A 392 10.83 24.82 6.85
N SER A 393 9.89 25.62 7.37
CA SER A 393 9.50 26.89 6.74
C SER A 393 10.64 27.93 6.66
N GLN A 394 11.62 27.87 7.57
CA GLN A 394 12.71 28.86 7.70
C GLN A 394 14.05 28.35 7.17
N VAL A 395 14.22 27.05 7.05
CA VAL A 395 15.46 26.41 6.62
C VAL A 395 15.32 25.87 5.19
N ALA A 396 16.24 26.18 4.31
CA ALA A 396 16.40 25.49 3.03
C ALA A 396 17.56 24.50 3.14
N TYR A 397 17.28 23.23 2.90
CA TYR A 397 18.28 22.18 2.84
C TYR A 397 18.51 21.75 1.40
N ILE A 398 19.76 21.74 0.97
CA ILE A 398 20.19 21.36 -0.36
C ILE A 398 21.20 20.23 -0.23
N SER A 399 20.80 19.03 -0.67
CA SER A 399 21.64 17.84 -0.69
C SER A 399 22.48 17.77 -1.98
N ASN A 400 23.41 16.84 -2.01
CA ASN A 400 24.24 16.54 -3.19
C ASN A 400 23.44 16.00 -4.38
N SER A 401 22.21 15.56 -4.18
CA SER A 401 21.30 15.08 -5.24
C SER A 401 19.98 15.86 -5.21
N THR A 402 19.58 16.39 -6.36
CA THR A 402 18.32 17.13 -6.51
C THR A 402 17.36 16.34 -7.37
N HIS A 403 16.17 16.04 -6.83
CA HIS A 403 15.12 15.39 -7.61
C HIS A 403 14.44 16.38 -8.56
N ILE A 404 14.26 15.96 -9.82
CA ILE A 404 13.53 16.69 -10.87
C ILE A 404 12.25 15.94 -11.19
N TYR A 405 11.11 16.58 -10.97
CA TYR A 405 9.80 16.01 -11.31
C TYR A 405 9.59 16.03 -12.82
N ASN A 406 8.92 15.03 -13.35
CA ASN A 406 8.54 14.98 -14.78
C ASN A 406 7.41 15.99 -15.04
N ASP A 407 7.77 17.27 -15.10
CA ASP A 407 6.87 18.41 -15.26
C ASP A 407 7.62 19.59 -15.91
N THR A 408 6.97 20.73 -16.07
CA THR A 408 7.62 21.94 -16.60
C THR A 408 8.78 22.39 -15.73
N LEU A 409 9.74 23.09 -16.33
CA LEU A 409 10.85 23.68 -15.58
C LEU A 409 10.35 24.70 -14.55
N GLU A 410 9.31 25.47 -14.89
CA GLU A 410 8.66 26.40 -13.97
C GLU A 410 8.11 25.69 -12.72
N ASN A 411 7.34 24.62 -12.91
CA ASN A 411 6.82 23.81 -11.80
C ASN A 411 7.96 23.16 -10.99
N ASN A 412 9.04 22.78 -11.64
CA ASN A 412 10.23 22.28 -10.94
C ASN A 412 10.93 23.34 -10.11
N LEU A 413 10.95 24.60 -10.53
CA LEU A 413 11.54 25.70 -9.77
C LEU A 413 10.64 26.13 -8.62
N THR A 414 9.33 26.31 -8.88
CA THR A 414 8.37 26.85 -7.92
C THR A 414 7.76 25.81 -6.99
N LEU A 415 7.94 24.50 -7.27
CA LEU A 415 7.27 23.39 -6.60
C LEU A 415 5.74 23.60 -6.57
N TRP A 416 5.18 24.02 -7.73
CA TRP A 416 3.76 24.34 -7.98
C TRP A 416 3.20 25.51 -7.15
N SER A 417 4.05 26.34 -6.49
CA SER A 417 3.59 27.56 -5.84
C SER A 417 3.12 28.57 -6.88
N GLN A 418 1.96 29.17 -6.63
CA GLN A 418 1.35 30.20 -7.48
C GLN A 418 1.83 31.63 -7.08
N ASP A 419 2.46 31.77 -5.93
CA ASP A 419 2.84 33.07 -5.36
C ASP A 419 4.18 33.59 -5.88
N ILE A 420 4.92 32.76 -6.62
CA ILE A 420 6.26 33.12 -7.14
C ILE A 420 6.13 33.80 -8.50
N THR A 421 6.63 35.01 -8.60
CA THR A 421 6.57 35.81 -9.83
C THR A 421 7.65 35.42 -10.83
N GLN A 422 7.43 35.71 -12.11
CA GLN A 422 8.43 35.50 -13.18
C GLN A 422 9.73 36.28 -12.95
N ASN A 423 9.65 37.43 -12.30
CA ASN A 423 10.83 38.23 -11.96
C ASN A 423 11.67 37.55 -10.87
N GLU A 424 11.05 36.93 -9.89
CA GLU A 424 11.75 36.15 -8.86
C GLU A 424 12.41 34.90 -9.45
N ILE A 425 11.72 34.17 -10.33
CA ILE A 425 12.31 33.06 -11.08
C ILE A 425 13.54 33.52 -11.86
N LYS A 426 13.43 34.60 -12.61
CA LYS A 426 14.57 35.18 -13.36
C LYS A 426 15.73 35.53 -12.47
N LYS A 427 15.46 36.18 -11.31
CA LYS A 427 16.51 36.54 -10.33
C LYS A 427 17.17 35.28 -9.75
N ALA A 428 16.39 34.25 -9.41
CA ALA A 428 16.92 32.99 -8.90
C ALA A 428 17.81 32.30 -9.93
N LEU A 429 17.35 32.17 -11.19
CA LEU A 429 18.14 31.60 -12.29
C LEU A 429 19.43 32.35 -12.53
N LYS A 430 19.41 33.69 -12.44
CA LYS A 430 20.63 34.53 -12.54
C LYS A 430 21.62 34.20 -11.43
N ASN A 431 21.14 34.06 -10.19
CA ASN A 431 21.98 33.79 -9.03
C ASN A 431 22.64 32.40 -9.04
N VAL A 432 22.12 31.47 -9.84
CA VAL A 432 22.69 30.14 -10.01
C VAL A 432 23.29 29.88 -11.40
N ASN A 433 23.47 30.96 -12.18
CA ASN A 433 24.03 30.89 -13.55
C ASN A 433 23.26 29.93 -14.48
N LEU A 434 21.92 30.04 -14.49
CA LEU A 434 21.00 29.25 -15.35
C LEU A 434 20.08 30.18 -16.18
N LEU A 435 20.48 31.40 -16.52
CA LEU A 435 19.66 32.31 -17.30
C LEU A 435 19.31 31.80 -18.70
N ASP A 436 20.13 30.94 -19.27
CA ASP A 436 19.89 30.24 -20.53
C ASP A 436 18.60 29.41 -20.52
N LEU A 437 18.16 28.98 -19.36
CA LEU A 437 16.91 28.21 -19.19
C LEU A 437 15.65 29.11 -19.05
N GLN A 438 15.80 30.44 -18.97
CA GLN A 438 14.64 31.33 -18.81
C GLN A 438 13.62 31.22 -19.95
N GLY A 439 14.07 31.02 -21.19
CA GLY A 439 13.19 30.84 -22.35
C GLY A 439 12.46 29.49 -22.39
N ARG A 440 12.85 28.55 -21.54
CA ARG A 440 12.40 27.15 -21.52
C ARG A 440 11.52 26.80 -20.31
N LEU A 441 10.99 27.80 -19.59
CA LEU A 441 10.22 27.58 -18.35
C LEU A 441 8.99 26.68 -18.53
N LYS A 442 8.34 26.73 -19.68
CA LYS A 442 7.16 25.90 -20.00
C LYS A 442 7.51 24.54 -20.59
N GLU A 443 8.78 24.25 -20.86
CA GLU A 443 9.22 22.96 -21.37
C GLU A 443 9.22 21.93 -20.24
N LYS A 444 8.78 20.69 -20.57
CA LYS A 444 8.86 19.56 -19.66
C LYS A 444 10.32 19.11 -19.51
N VAL A 445 10.71 18.88 -18.28
CA VAL A 445 12.02 18.37 -17.90
C VAL A 445 11.87 17.11 -17.05
N SER A 446 12.90 16.28 -17.03
CA SER A 446 12.98 15.10 -16.17
C SER A 446 14.44 14.89 -15.70
N ASN A 447 14.63 13.95 -14.78
CA ASN A 447 15.98 13.61 -14.30
C ASN A 447 16.96 13.26 -15.43
N ASP A 448 16.49 12.64 -16.51
CA ASP A 448 17.33 12.16 -17.60
C ASP A 448 17.70 13.26 -18.63
N LEU A 449 16.96 14.36 -18.63
CA LEU A 449 17.14 15.47 -19.59
C LEU A 449 18.10 16.57 -19.09
N LEU A 450 18.45 16.56 -17.81
CA LEU A 450 19.30 17.56 -17.19
C LEU A 450 20.61 16.95 -16.70
N SER A 451 21.71 17.69 -16.87
CA SER A 451 22.99 17.29 -16.28
C SER A 451 22.95 17.39 -14.75
N GLU A 452 23.80 16.63 -14.04
CA GLU A 452 23.87 16.68 -12.58
C GLU A 452 24.13 18.11 -12.06
N GLY A 453 24.99 18.87 -12.73
CA GLY A 453 25.23 20.26 -12.40
C GLY A 453 24.01 21.17 -12.61
N GLN A 454 23.19 20.94 -13.64
CA GLN A 454 21.93 21.67 -13.83
C GLN A 454 20.92 21.33 -12.73
N LYS A 455 20.76 20.06 -12.38
CA LYS A 455 19.88 19.61 -11.29
C LYS A 455 20.26 20.26 -9.96
N GLN A 456 21.54 20.27 -9.61
CA GLN A 456 22.03 20.92 -8.39
C GLN A 456 21.73 22.41 -8.40
N ARG A 457 21.99 23.12 -9.50
CA ARG A 457 21.68 24.55 -9.63
C ARG A 457 20.17 24.83 -9.53
N ILE A 458 19.30 23.94 -10.04
CA ILE A 458 17.85 24.03 -9.83
C ILE A 458 17.51 23.84 -8.35
N GLY A 459 18.14 22.91 -7.64
CA GLY A 459 17.97 22.75 -6.20
C GLY A 459 18.31 24.00 -5.40
N ILE A 460 19.41 24.66 -5.76
CA ILE A 460 19.82 25.92 -5.14
C ILE A 460 18.84 27.07 -5.50
N ALA A 461 18.38 27.12 -6.75
CA ALA A 461 17.38 28.11 -7.18
C ALA A 461 16.05 27.95 -6.39
N ARG A 462 15.60 26.72 -6.12
CA ARG A 462 14.45 26.44 -5.24
C ARG A 462 14.64 27.02 -3.83
N ALA A 463 15.82 26.83 -3.25
CA ALA A 463 16.15 27.39 -1.93
C ALA A 463 16.11 28.93 -1.89
N LEU A 464 16.59 29.56 -2.95
CA LEU A 464 16.53 31.02 -3.10
C LEU A 464 15.10 31.53 -3.30
N LEU A 465 14.29 30.82 -4.10
CA LEU A 465 12.87 31.14 -4.33
C LEU A 465 12.04 31.01 -3.06
N LYS A 466 12.36 30.02 -2.21
CA LYS A 466 11.72 29.85 -0.90
C LYS A 466 11.95 31.05 0.03
N GLY A 467 13.00 31.82 -0.16
CA GLY A 467 13.34 32.98 0.69
C GLY A 467 13.77 32.63 2.12
N SER A 468 14.28 31.40 2.33
CA SER A 468 14.71 30.93 3.65
C SER A 468 15.85 31.76 4.21
N LYS A 469 15.79 32.04 5.53
CA LYS A 469 16.84 32.77 6.25
C LYS A 469 18.05 31.91 6.62
N ILE A 470 17.87 30.58 6.65
CA ILE A 470 18.93 29.61 6.91
C ILE A 470 19.06 28.73 5.69
N ILE A 471 20.24 28.63 5.11
CA ILE A 471 20.56 27.77 3.97
C ILE A 471 21.63 26.78 4.41
N ILE A 472 21.30 25.51 4.32
CA ILE A 472 22.20 24.38 4.62
C ILE A 472 22.53 23.68 3.31
N MET A 473 23.80 23.62 2.95
CA MET A 473 24.30 22.92 1.76
C MET A 473 25.15 21.73 2.17
N ASP A 474 24.67 20.51 1.85
CA ASP A 474 25.38 19.26 2.10
C ASP A 474 26.03 18.76 0.80
N GLU A 475 27.29 19.16 0.59
CA GLU A 475 28.09 18.87 -0.62
C GLU A 475 27.39 19.28 -1.94
N ALA A 476 26.51 20.26 -1.88
CA ALA A 476 25.63 20.64 -2.98
C ALA A 476 26.34 21.33 -4.16
N THR A 477 27.63 21.59 -4.09
CA THR A 477 28.45 22.11 -5.20
C THR A 477 29.44 21.09 -5.76
N ALA A 478 29.47 19.87 -5.22
CA ALA A 478 30.46 18.85 -5.58
C ALA A 478 30.43 18.43 -7.07
N ASN A 479 29.24 18.47 -7.70
CA ASN A 479 29.08 18.11 -9.13
C ASN A 479 29.09 19.34 -10.06
N LEU A 480 29.45 20.52 -9.56
CA LEU A 480 29.59 21.73 -10.35
C LEU A 480 31.05 21.89 -10.78
N ASP A 481 31.25 22.48 -11.95
CA ASP A 481 32.58 23.02 -12.29
C ASP A 481 32.97 24.17 -11.33
N LYS A 482 34.27 24.38 -11.18
CA LYS A 482 34.81 25.35 -10.22
C LYS A 482 34.23 26.76 -10.40
N THR A 483 34.03 27.18 -11.65
CA THR A 483 33.52 28.54 -11.96
C THR A 483 32.09 28.73 -11.45
N ASN A 484 31.21 27.77 -11.70
CA ASN A 484 29.82 27.81 -11.23
C ASN A 484 29.74 27.65 -9.71
N ALA A 485 30.53 26.74 -9.13
CA ALA A 485 30.59 26.55 -7.68
C ALA A 485 31.03 27.85 -6.99
N ASP A 486 32.13 28.49 -7.46
CA ASP A 486 32.66 29.74 -6.95
C ASP A 486 31.64 30.88 -7.06
N PHE A 487 30.95 30.99 -8.20
CA PHE A 487 29.93 32.03 -8.41
C PHE A 487 28.77 31.89 -7.42
N ILE A 488 28.23 30.73 -7.25
CA ILE A 488 27.07 30.45 -6.38
C ILE A 488 27.46 30.67 -4.91
N GLU A 489 28.57 30.08 -4.47
CA GLU A 489 28.99 30.16 -3.07
C GLU A 489 29.36 31.61 -2.71
N ASN A 490 30.00 32.37 -3.59
CA ASN A 490 30.29 33.78 -3.36
C ASN A 490 29.01 34.62 -3.21
N ASN A 491 27.95 34.31 -3.98
CA ASN A 491 26.67 35.01 -3.84
C ASN A 491 26.02 34.74 -2.47
N LEU A 492 26.12 33.49 -1.97
CA LEU A 492 25.59 33.12 -0.66
C LEU A 492 26.42 33.67 0.50
N LEU A 493 27.75 33.60 0.41
CA LEU A 493 28.67 34.09 1.44
C LEU A 493 28.57 35.60 1.62
N LYS A 494 28.41 36.36 0.52
CA LYS A 494 28.31 37.82 0.56
C LYS A 494 26.95 38.35 0.99
N ASN A 495 25.92 37.51 1.08
CA ASN A 495 24.60 37.95 1.51
C ASN A 495 24.54 38.05 3.05
N PRO A 496 24.41 39.28 3.63
CA PRO A 496 24.43 39.46 5.07
C PRO A 496 23.17 38.99 5.78
N ASP A 497 22.06 38.76 5.02
CA ASP A 497 20.73 38.48 5.59
C ASP A 497 20.47 37.00 5.79
N ILE A 498 21.41 36.12 5.40
CA ILE A 498 21.24 34.67 5.52
C ILE A 498 22.26 34.05 6.48
N THR A 499 21.82 33.05 7.21
CA THR A 499 22.69 32.09 7.88
C THR A 499 23.07 31.01 6.88
N TYR A 500 24.36 30.84 6.63
CA TYR A 500 24.84 29.88 5.65
C TYR A 500 25.67 28.81 6.32
N ILE A 501 25.27 27.55 6.15
CA ILE A 501 25.95 26.39 6.71
C ILE A 501 26.31 25.48 5.53
N THR A 502 27.60 25.26 5.29
CA THR A 502 28.05 24.35 4.25
C THR A 502 28.80 23.15 4.82
N VAL A 503 28.52 21.99 4.27
CA VAL A 503 29.30 20.75 4.50
C VAL A 503 30.18 20.54 3.29
N THR A 504 31.48 20.45 3.49
CA THR A 504 32.43 20.22 2.41
C THR A 504 33.63 19.38 2.87
N HIS A 505 34.22 18.63 1.97
CA HIS A 505 35.47 17.89 2.20
C HIS A 505 36.71 18.81 2.03
N HIS A 506 36.61 19.82 1.21
CA HIS A 506 37.72 20.71 0.90
C HIS A 506 37.26 22.16 0.98
N LEU A 507 37.90 22.91 1.88
CA LEU A 507 37.74 24.36 1.96
C LEU A 507 39.05 24.99 1.50
N SER A 508 38.99 25.83 0.48
CA SER A 508 40.19 26.55 0.02
C SER A 508 40.53 27.66 1.02
N SER A 509 41.83 27.89 1.25
CA SER A 509 42.33 28.93 2.15
C SER A 509 41.84 30.36 1.78
N GLU A 510 41.54 30.57 0.49
CA GLU A 510 40.95 31.86 0.03
C GLU A 510 39.52 32.06 0.53
N ARG A 511 38.76 30.96 0.78
CA ARG A 511 37.38 31.00 1.23
C ARG A 511 37.25 30.97 2.74
N GLU A 512 38.22 30.41 3.47
CA GLU A 512 38.20 30.37 4.94
C GLU A 512 37.87 31.71 5.58
N LYS A 513 38.38 32.81 4.99
CA LYS A 513 38.16 34.19 5.48
C LYS A 513 36.71 34.68 5.43
N TYR A 514 35.83 34.03 4.71
CA TYR A 514 34.41 34.41 4.61
C TYR A 514 33.53 33.69 5.63
N PHE A 515 34.07 32.69 6.34
CA PHE A 515 33.34 31.98 7.37
C PHE A 515 33.62 32.53 8.75
N ASP A 516 32.55 32.75 9.51
CA ASP A 516 32.67 33.21 10.92
C ASP A 516 33.22 32.07 11.80
N GLN A 517 32.92 30.82 11.47
CA GLN A 517 33.43 29.65 12.19
C GLN A 517 33.60 28.45 11.26
N ILE A 518 34.69 27.73 11.45
CA ILE A 518 34.98 26.44 10.79
C ILE A 518 34.93 25.36 11.85
N ILE A 519 34.00 24.41 11.65
CA ILE A 519 33.74 23.29 12.55
C ILE A 519 34.43 22.07 11.98
N LYS A 520 35.41 21.51 12.68
CA LYS A 520 36.14 20.31 12.30
C LYS A 520 35.56 19.12 13.05
N LEU A 521 34.96 18.16 12.30
CA LEU A 521 34.54 16.88 12.85
C LEU A 521 35.61 15.84 12.60
N ALA A 522 35.99 15.13 13.66
CA ALA A 522 37.07 14.13 13.65
C ALA A 522 36.53 12.72 13.36
#